data_eeeb2104950fcf252927e87093644640
#
_entry.id   eeeb2104950fcf252927e87093644640
#
_cell.length_a   1.000
_cell.length_b   1.000
_cell.length_c   1.000
_cell.angle_alpha   90.00
_cell.angle_beta   90.00
_cell.angle_gamma   90.00
#
_symmetry.space_group_name_H-M   'P 1'
#
loop_
_entity.id
_entity.type
_entity.pdbx_description
1 polymer ?
#
loop_
_entity_poly.entity_id
_entity_poly.type
_entity_poly.pdbx_seq_one_letter_code
_entity_poly.pdbx_strand_id
1 'polypeptide(L)'
;MTGVQTCALPIYPRLEHYSCMVDILGRSGKVNEALKLIQEMPFEADDIIWRNLLSICMMHGNVEVAEKAANSLLHLDPQDSSAYILLSNIYAHAGMWGEVSEMRKIMKYNKLKKEPGCSWIEVKDEVHTFLVCDKAHPRCKDIYEKLGVLINEMKWDGYVPDIDFVLDEGIEELDEQEELRSCVYIM
;
A
#
# COMPACT_ATOMS: atom_id res chain seq x y z
N MET A 1 -23.71 32.15 -39.22
CA MET A 1 -22.80 31.96 -38.09
C MET A 1 -23.66 31.52 -36.89
N THR A 2 -23.80 30.23 -36.70
CA THR A 2 -24.57 29.65 -35.58
C THR A 2 -23.62 29.49 -34.43
N GLY A 3 -23.69 30.39 -33.45
CA GLY A 3 -22.96 30.28 -32.21
C GLY A 3 -23.47 29.07 -31.40
N VAL A 4 -22.67 28.05 -31.29
CA VAL A 4 -22.90 26.97 -30.35
C VAL A 4 -22.68 27.56 -28.95
N GLN A 5 -23.80 27.88 -28.27
CA GLN A 5 -23.79 28.22 -26.87
C GLN A 5 -23.53 26.90 -26.10
N THR A 6 -22.28 26.63 -25.74
CA THR A 6 -21.95 25.64 -24.74
C THR A 6 -22.45 26.17 -23.40
N CYS A 7 -23.61 25.73 -22.97
CA CYS A 7 -24.06 25.87 -21.57
C CYS A 7 -23.12 25.03 -20.69
N ALA A 8 -21.98 25.58 -20.35
CA ALA A 8 -21.15 25.03 -19.27
C ALA A 8 -21.89 25.33 -17.96
N LEU A 9 -22.70 24.38 -17.48
CA LEU A 9 -23.18 24.43 -16.11
C LEU A 9 -21.96 24.47 -15.20
N PRO A 10 -21.91 25.37 -14.21
CA PRO A 10 -20.80 25.41 -13.27
C PRO A 10 -20.69 24.05 -12.56
N ILE A 11 -19.64 23.28 -12.89
CA ILE A 11 -19.34 22.03 -12.21
C ILE A 11 -18.63 22.44 -10.93
N TYR A 12 -19.34 22.34 -9.81
CA TYR A 12 -18.73 22.55 -8.50
C TYR A 12 -17.84 21.34 -8.17
N PRO A 13 -16.57 21.56 -7.80
CA PRO A 13 -15.70 20.48 -7.36
C PRO A 13 -16.34 19.70 -6.20
N ARG A 14 -16.23 18.38 -6.24
CA ARG A 14 -16.67 17.48 -5.17
C ARG A 14 -15.43 16.82 -4.56
N LEU A 15 -15.62 16.09 -3.48
CA LEU A 15 -14.55 15.40 -2.75
C LEU A 15 -13.72 14.49 -3.68
N GLU A 16 -14.40 13.77 -4.58
CA GLU A 16 -13.73 12.86 -5.54
C GLU A 16 -12.79 13.61 -6.49
N HIS A 17 -13.12 14.85 -6.87
CA HIS A 17 -12.22 15.66 -7.72
C HIS A 17 -10.96 16.07 -6.95
N TYR A 18 -11.10 16.42 -5.67
CA TYR A 18 -9.95 16.71 -4.80
C TYR A 18 -9.09 15.48 -4.59
N SER A 19 -9.69 14.30 -4.37
CA SER A 19 -8.99 13.03 -4.25
C SER A 19 -8.14 12.73 -5.49
N CYS A 20 -8.70 12.91 -6.69
CA CYS A 20 -7.95 12.78 -7.94
C CYS A 20 -6.79 13.77 -8.06
N MET A 21 -7.00 15.03 -7.65
CA MET A 21 -5.95 16.06 -7.69
C MET A 21 -4.82 15.76 -6.71
N VAL A 22 -5.16 15.27 -5.51
CA VAL A 22 -4.19 14.83 -4.51
C VAL A 22 -3.34 13.69 -5.05
N ASP A 23 -3.96 12.70 -5.72
CA ASP A 23 -3.24 11.58 -6.35
C ASP A 23 -2.28 12.06 -7.44
N ILE A 24 -2.73 12.94 -8.35
CA ILE A 24 -1.90 13.50 -9.43
C ILE A 24 -0.72 14.29 -8.85
N LEU A 25 -0.96 15.20 -7.91
CA LEU A 25 0.08 15.98 -7.26
C LEU A 25 1.09 15.08 -6.55
N GLY A 26 0.58 14.10 -5.81
CA GLY A 26 1.40 13.17 -5.08
C GLY A 26 2.30 12.33 -5.99
N ARG A 27 1.73 11.69 -7.01
CA ARG A 27 2.51 10.88 -7.98
C ARG A 27 3.55 11.70 -8.74
N SER A 28 3.31 13.00 -8.93
CA SER A 28 4.30 13.92 -9.51
C SER A 28 5.40 14.39 -8.54
N GLY A 29 5.42 13.87 -7.30
CA GLY A 29 6.39 14.25 -6.27
C GLY A 29 6.07 15.51 -5.50
N LYS A 30 4.91 16.15 -5.77
CA LYS A 30 4.48 17.40 -5.14
C LYS A 30 3.69 17.16 -3.85
N VAL A 31 4.27 16.35 -2.95
CA VAL A 31 3.59 15.86 -1.72
C VAL A 31 3.10 17.02 -0.83
N ASN A 32 3.91 18.08 -0.69
CA ASN A 32 3.53 19.25 0.10
C ASN A 32 2.40 20.06 -0.54
N GLU A 33 2.34 20.14 -1.89
CA GLU A 33 1.23 20.78 -2.58
C GLU A 33 -0.06 19.95 -2.42
N ALA A 34 0.04 18.61 -2.44
CA ALA A 34 -1.07 17.72 -2.17
C ALA A 34 -1.64 17.91 -0.75
N LEU A 35 -0.77 17.97 0.26
CA LEU A 35 -1.20 18.27 1.64
C LEU A 35 -1.87 19.64 1.76
N LYS A 36 -1.29 20.67 1.12
CA LYS A 36 -1.86 22.01 1.11
C LYS A 36 -3.25 22.01 0.45
N LEU A 37 -3.42 21.31 -0.66
CA LEU A 37 -4.73 21.18 -1.32
C LEU A 37 -5.78 20.56 -0.39
N ILE A 38 -5.42 19.54 0.39
CA ILE A 38 -6.31 18.93 1.39
C ILE A 38 -6.71 19.95 2.45
N GLN A 39 -5.78 20.76 2.93
CA GLN A 39 -6.04 21.77 3.96
C GLN A 39 -6.90 22.93 3.47
N GLU A 40 -6.84 23.27 2.18
CA GLU A 40 -7.55 24.39 1.57
C GLU A 40 -8.91 23.98 0.94
N MET A 41 -9.22 22.69 0.84
CA MET A 41 -10.49 22.26 0.27
C MET A 41 -11.68 22.61 1.18
N PRO A 42 -12.87 22.90 0.60
CA PRO A 42 -14.06 23.31 1.35
C PRO A 42 -14.80 22.15 2.04
N PHE A 43 -14.21 20.98 2.09
CA PHE A 43 -14.75 19.75 2.67
C PHE A 43 -13.76 19.17 3.68
N GLU A 44 -14.25 18.42 4.65
CA GLU A 44 -13.37 17.58 5.47
C GLU A 44 -12.87 16.40 4.65
N ALA A 45 -11.57 16.13 4.75
CA ALA A 45 -10.95 14.99 4.09
C ALA A 45 -11.45 13.68 4.72
N ASP A 46 -11.87 12.76 3.88
CA ASP A 46 -12.26 11.41 4.29
C ASP A 46 -11.02 10.49 4.47
N ASP A 47 -11.26 9.27 4.91
CA ASP A 47 -10.22 8.25 5.09
C ASP A 47 -9.53 7.90 3.76
N ILE A 48 -10.24 7.97 2.64
CA ILE A 48 -9.69 7.67 1.31
C ILE A 48 -8.61 8.67 0.92
N ILE A 49 -8.86 9.97 1.13
CA ILE A 49 -7.89 11.04 0.82
C ILE A 49 -6.65 10.93 1.69
N TRP A 50 -6.81 10.71 3.00
CA TRP A 50 -5.68 10.56 3.90
C TRP A 50 -4.86 9.30 3.63
N ARG A 51 -5.52 8.19 3.32
CA ARG A 51 -4.87 6.93 2.95
C ARG A 51 -4.10 7.06 1.64
N ASN A 52 -4.67 7.76 0.66
CA ASN A 52 -4.00 8.06 -0.60
C ASN A 52 -2.73 8.90 -0.37
N LEU A 53 -2.84 9.98 0.41
CA LEU A 53 -1.68 10.81 0.76
C LEU A 53 -0.59 10.01 1.50
N LEU A 54 -0.98 9.14 2.43
CA LEU A 54 -0.05 8.28 3.17
C LEU A 54 0.69 7.30 2.24
N SER A 55 -0.02 6.71 1.28
CA SER A 55 0.57 5.84 0.25
C SER A 55 1.55 6.60 -0.66
N ILE A 56 1.23 7.83 -1.01
CA ILE A 56 2.10 8.73 -1.78
C ILE A 56 3.37 9.05 -0.99
N CYS A 57 3.23 9.32 0.31
CA CYS A 57 4.38 9.58 1.18
C CYS A 57 5.35 8.39 1.24
N MET A 58 4.83 7.17 1.20
CA MET A 58 5.65 5.97 1.11
C MET A 58 6.47 5.93 -0.20
N MET A 59 5.87 6.27 -1.33
CA MET A 59 6.56 6.30 -2.63
C MET A 59 7.71 7.32 -2.68
N HIS A 60 7.60 8.42 -1.95
CA HIS A 60 8.55 9.54 -1.97
C HIS A 60 9.40 9.68 -0.70
N GLY A 61 9.24 8.78 0.26
CA GLY A 61 10.00 8.80 1.52
C GLY A 61 9.74 10.04 2.39
N ASN A 62 8.57 10.67 2.28
CA ASN A 62 8.26 11.89 3.02
C ASN A 62 7.64 11.57 4.39
N VAL A 63 8.49 11.42 5.40
CA VAL A 63 8.09 11.05 6.75
C VAL A 63 7.20 12.11 7.40
N GLU A 64 7.55 13.40 7.27
CA GLU A 64 6.81 14.50 7.94
C GLU A 64 5.35 14.58 7.52
N VAL A 65 5.09 14.47 6.20
CA VAL A 65 3.71 14.49 5.68
C VAL A 65 3.00 13.18 6.00
N ALA A 66 3.72 12.06 6.00
CA ALA A 66 3.18 10.75 6.36
C ALA A 66 2.64 10.73 7.80
N GLU A 67 3.39 11.29 8.76
CA GLU A 67 2.93 11.39 10.15
C GLU A 67 1.63 12.19 10.26
N LYS A 68 1.53 13.32 9.56
CA LYS A 68 0.32 14.14 9.55
C LYS A 68 -0.86 13.37 8.95
N ALA A 69 -0.64 12.70 7.83
CA ALA A 69 -1.66 11.91 7.15
C ALA A 69 -2.13 10.72 8.00
N ALA A 70 -1.19 9.98 8.59
CA ALA A 70 -1.50 8.85 9.46
C ALA A 70 -2.25 9.29 10.72
N ASN A 71 -1.83 10.38 11.37
CA ASN A 71 -2.54 10.92 12.54
C ASN A 71 -3.98 11.32 12.20
N SER A 72 -4.20 11.97 11.05
CA SER A 72 -5.54 12.34 10.60
C SER A 72 -6.40 11.09 10.31
N LEU A 73 -5.83 10.08 9.64
CA LEU A 73 -6.49 8.83 9.35
C LEU A 73 -6.86 8.07 10.63
N LEU A 74 -5.93 7.95 11.58
CA LEU A 74 -6.15 7.29 12.86
C LEU A 74 -7.10 8.06 13.79
N HIS A 75 -7.26 9.36 13.57
CA HIS A 75 -8.30 10.14 14.25
C HIS A 75 -9.70 9.79 13.75
N LEU A 76 -9.83 9.51 12.44
CA LEU A 76 -11.09 9.05 11.84
C LEU A 76 -11.40 7.59 12.19
N ASP A 77 -10.40 6.73 12.09
CA ASP A 77 -10.51 5.31 12.43
C ASP A 77 -9.29 4.82 13.24
N PRO A 78 -9.37 4.81 14.57
CA PRO A 78 -8.29 4.32 15.43
C PRO A 78 -7.97 2.82 15.29
N GLN A 79 -8.84 2.06 14.63
CA GLN A 79 -8.67 0.62 14.42
C GLN A 79 -8.11 0.28 13.02
N ASP A 80 -7.81 1.27 12.22
CA ASP A 80 -7.24 1.06 10.89
C ASP A 80 -5.81 0.50 10.97
N SER A 81 -5.70 -0.83 10.90
CA SER A 81 -4.40 -1.50 10.91
C SER A 81 -3.50 -1.10 9.73
N SER A 82 -4.10 -0.73 8.59
CA SER A 82 -3.35 -0.35 7.38
C SER A 82 -2.57 0.95 7.57
N ALA A 83 -3.12 1.91 8.31
CA ALA A 83 -2.44 3.16 8.63
C ALA A 83 -1.16 2.93 9.45
N TYR A 84 -1.24 2.08 10.47
CA TYR A 84 -0.07 1.72 11.29
C TYR A 84 1.00 0.99 10.47
N ILE A 85 0.58 0.09 9.59
CA ILE A 85 1.49 -0.69 8.74
C ILE A 85 2.20 0.23 7.74
N LEU A 86 1.45 1.10 7.04
CA LEU A 86 2.03 2.04 6.08
C LEU A 86 3.02 2.98 6.77
N LEU A 87 2.66 3.54 7.92
CA LEU A 87 3.56 4.42 8.67
C LEU A 87 4.80 3.67 9.16
N SER A 88 4.63 2.44 9.66
CA SER A 88 5.76 1.58 10.04
C SER A 88 6.72 1.31 8.88
N ASN A 89 6.18 1.06 7.67
CA ASN A 89 6.99 0.85 6.47
C ASN A 89 7.75 2.13 6.07
N ILE A 90 7.11 3.30 6.18
CA ILE A 90 7.75 4.59 5.90
C ILE A 90 8.90 4.85 6.87
N TYR A 91 8.71 4.60 8.17
CA TYR A 91 9.76 4.70 9.17
C TYR A 91 10.92 3.74 8.91
N ALA A 92 10.61 2.50 8.53
CA ALA A 92 11.65 1.52 8.21
C ALA A 92 12.49 1.94 6.99
N HIS A 93 11.83 2.46 5.95
CA HIS A 93 12.52 2.98 4.76
C HIS A 93 13.40 4.20 5.09
N ALA A 94 13.00 4.98 6.09
CA ALA A 94 13.80 6.09 6.63
C ALA A 94 14.88 5.66 7.66
N GLY A 95 14.99 4.36 7.98
CA GLY A 95 15.92 3.83 8.97
C GLY A 95 15.54 4.14 10.42
N MET A 96 14.30 4.55 10.68
CA MET A 96 13.77 4.95 11.99
C MET A 96 13.22 3.74 12.76
N TRP A 97 14.11 2.81 13.13
CA TRP A 97 13.72 1.52 13.74
C TRP A 97 13.05 1.63 15.12
N GLY A 98 13.32 2.71 15.85
CA GLY A 98 12.65 3.00 17.12
C GLY A 98 11.15 3.19 16.93
N GLU A 99 10.78 3.99 15.95
CA GLU A 99 9.40 4.31 15.58
C GLU A 99 8.68 3.09 15.01
N VAL A 100 9.37 2.27 14.22
CA VAL A 100 8.85 0.97 13.74
C VAL A 100 8.44 0.08 14.92
N SER A 101 9.34 -0.06 15.91
CA SER A 101 9.09 -0.86 17.11
C SER A 101 7.89 -0.33 17.90
N GLU A 102 7.73 1.00 17.97
CA GLU A 102 6.62 1.63 18.67
C GLU A 102 5.28 1.37 17.97
N MET A 103 5.23 1.48 16.62
CA MET A 103 4.03 1.15 15.85
C MET A 103 3.60 -0.31 16.06
N ARG A 104 4.55 -1.24 16.08
CA ARG A 104 4.29 -2.66 16.36
C ARG A 104 3.73 -2.89 17.79
N LYS A 105 4.25 -2.18 18.79
CA LYS A 105 3.74 -2.23 20.15
C LYS A 105 2.29 -1.71 20.25
N ILE A 106 2.00 -0.59 19.60
CA ILE A 106 0.65 -0.01 19.55
C ILE A 106 -0.32 -0.99 18.89
N MET A 107 0.03 -1.56 17.75
CA MET A 107 -0.80 -2.57 17.07
C MET A 107 -1.06 -3.79 17.98
N LYS A 108 -0.02 -4.29 18.67
CA LYS A 108 -0.16 -5.42 19.59
C LYS A 108 -1.05 -5.08 20.79
N TYR A 109 -0.88 -3.88 21.36
CA TYR A 109 -1.70 -3.41 22.49
C TYR A 109 -3.17 -3.29 22.10
N ASN A 110 -3.45 -2.73 20.93
CA ASN A 110 -4.81 -2.57 20.37
C ASN A 110 -5.36 -3.85 19.75
N LYS A 111 -4.60 -4.96 19.76
CA LYS A 111 -4.97 -6.25 19.13
C LYS A 111 -5.28 -6.14 17.66
N LEU A 112 -4.69 -5.16 16.97
CA LEU A 112 -4.82 -5.00 15.53
C LEU A 112 -4.03 -6.09 14.83
N LYS A 113 -4.66 -6.71 13.83
CA LYS A 113 -4.02 -7.74 13.02
C LYS A 113 -3.91 -7.24 11.59
N LYS A 114 -2.74 -7.45 10.99
CA LYS A 114 -2.57 -7.29 9.55
C LYS A 114 -3.43 -8.34 8.85
N GLU A 115 -4.26 -7.92 7.91
CA GLU A 115 -4.92 -8.87 7.02
C GLU A 115 -3.86 -9.51 6.11
N PRO A 116 -3.85 -10.85 5.98
CA PRO A 116 -2.93 -11.50 5.08
C PRO A 116 -3.26 -11.12 3.64
N GLY A 117 -2.23 -10.95 2.80
CA GLY A 117 -2.42 -10.80 1.37
C GLY A 117 -3.25 -11.95 0.82
N CYS A 118 -4.27 -11.62 0.07
CA CYS A 118 -5.19 -12.59 -0.52
C CYS A 118 -5.39 -12.29 -1.99
N SER A 119 -5.26 -13.31 -2.82
CA SER A 119 -5.64 -13.26 -4.23
C SER A 119 -6.59 -14.41 -4.56
N TRP A 120 -7.39 -14.23 -5.59
CA TRP A 120 -8.27 -15.30 -6.06
C TRP A 120 -8.37 -15.29 -7.58
N ILE A 121 -8.67 -16.45 -8.13
CA ILE A 121 -8.96 -16.64 -9.55
C ILE A 121 -10.16 -17.55 -9.69
N GLU A 122 -11.02 -17.27 -10.63
CA GLU A 122 -12.14 -18.13 -11.01
C GLU A 122 -11.76 -18.95 -12.24
N VAL A 123 -11.83 -20.26 -12.11
CA VAL A 123 -11.56 -21.21 -13.20
C VAL A 123 -12.69 -22.22 -13.27
N LYS A 124 -13.43 -22.25 -14.38
CA LYS A 124 -14.57 -23.18 -14.61
C LYS A 124 -15.62 -23.14 -13.49
N ASP A 125 -16.06 -21.94 -13.14
CA ASP A 125 -17.06 -21.67 -12.09
C ASP A 125 -16.60 -22.07 -10.67
N GLU A 126 -15.31 -22.31 -10.46
CA GLU A 126 -14.70 -22.59 -9.16
C GLU A 126 -13.73 -21.48 -8.78
N VAL A 127 -13.89 -20.90 -7.57
CA VAL A 127 -13.02 -19.85 -7.04
C VAL A 127 -11.88 -20.48 -6.27
N HIS A 128 -10.67 -20.25 -6.75
CA HIS A 128 -9.43 -20.63 -6.07
C HIS A 128 -8.86 -19.43 -5.34
N THR A 129 -8.70 -19.54 -4.02
CA THR A 129 -8.17 -18.47 -3.17
C THR A 129 -6.75 -18.83 -2.73
N PHE A 130 -5.88 -17.83 -2.74
CA PHE A 130 -4.48 -17.96 -2.35
C PHE A 130 -4.17 -16.92 -1.26
N LEU A 131 -3.64 -17.38 -0.14
CA LEU A 131 -3.15 -16.54 0.94
C LEU A 131 -1.63 -16.64 1.01
N VAL A 132 -1.00 -15.60 1.57
CA VAL A 132 0.46 -15.62 1.82
C VAL A 132 0.83 -16.86 2.64
N CYS A 133 1.82 -17.61 2.16
CA CYS A 133 2.34 -18.83 2.82
C CYS A 133 1.32 -19.96 3.01
N ASP A 134 0.14 -19.89 2.40
CA ASP A 134 -0.83 -20.98 2.45
C ASP A 134 -0.50 -22.05 1.40
N LYS A 135 -0.31 -23.28 1.85
CA LYS A 135 -0.05 -24.47 1.01
C LYS A 135 -1.27 -25.41 0.92
N ALA A 136 -2.46 -24.94 1.32
CA ALA A 136 -3.67 -25.79 1.36
C ALA A 136 -4.26 -26.13 0.00
N HIS A 137 -3.92 -25.39 -1.06
CA HIS A 137 -4.48 -25.64 -2.38
C HIS A 137 -4.06 -27.01 -2.93
N PRO A 138 -4.99 -27.83 -3.50
CA PRO A 138 -4.70 -29.18 -3.97
C PRO A 138 -3.55 -29.28 -4.99
N ARG A 139 -3.37 -28.24 -5.80
CA ARG A 139 -2.30 -28.15 -6.80
C ARG A 139 -1.17 -27.21 -6.36
N CYS A 140 -0.99 -27.01 -5.07
CA CYS A 140 0.02 -26.11 -4.52
C CYS A 140 1.42 -26.41 -5.11
N LYS A 141 1.83 -27.67 -5.13
CA LYS A 141 3.13 -28.08 -5.66
C LYS A 141 3.35 -27.68 -7.13
N ASP A 142 2.38 -27.95 -8.00
CA ASP A 142 2.47 -27.61 -9.43
C ASP A 142 2.52 -26.09 -9.63
N ILE A 143 1.78 -25.33 -8.80
CA ILE A 143 1.74 -23.86 -8.84
C ILE A 143 3.09 -23.30 -8.46
N TYR A 144 3.67 -23.72 -7.33
CA TYR A 144 4.97 -23.22 -6.88
C TYR A 144 6.12 -23.61 -7.82
N GLU A 145 6.08 -24.81 -8.38
CA GLU A 145 7.05 -25.24 -9.40
C GLU A 145 6.98 -24.31 -10.63
N LYS A 146 5.77 -24.00 -11.12
CA LYS A 146 5.60 -23.08 -12.26
C LYS A 146 6.03 -21.67 -11.94
N LEU A 147 5.71 -21.17 -10.73
CA LEU A 147 6.15 -19.86 -10.26
C LEU A 147 7.67 -19.77 -10.17
N GLY A 148 8.35 -20.81 -9.68
CA GLY A 148 9.81 -20.87 -9.66
C GLY A 148 10.43 -20.77 -11.06
N VAL A 149 9.83 -21.44 -12.05
CA VAL A 149 10.26 -21.29 -13.46
C VAL A 149 10.12 -19.84 -13.94
N LEU A 150 8.95 -19.22 -13.70
CA LEU A 150 8.68 -17.84 -14.13
C LEU A 150 9.63 -16.83 -13.46
N ILE A 151 9.89 -16.98 -12.16
CA ILE A 151 10.83 -16.13 -11.43
C ILE A 151 12.23 -16.24 -12.03
N ASN A 152 12.67 -17.46 -12.36
CA ASN A 152 13.96 -17.66 -12.98
C ASN A 152 14.03 -17.01 -14.38
N GLU A 153 12.99 -17.15 -15.19
CA GLU A 153 12.89 -16.48 -16.50
C GLU A 153 12.97 -14.94 -16.32
N MET A 154 12.23 -14.37 -15.36
CA MET A 154 12.28 -12.93 -15.05
C MET A 154 13.69 -12.47 -14.62
N LYS A 155 14.37 -13.26 -13.76
CA LYS A 155 15.74 -12.96 -13.35
C LYS A 155 16.71 -12.98 -14.55
N TRP A 156 16.54 -13.91 -15.48
CA TRP A 156 17.33 -13.96 -16.72
C TRP A 156 17.11 -12.73 -17.60
N ASP A 157 15.90 -12.20 -17.63
CA ASP A 157 15.55 -10.96 -18.35
C ASP A 157 15.96 -9.67 -17.59
N GLY A 158 16.67 -9.82 -16.47
CA GLY A 158 17.24 -8.70 -15.70
C GLY A 158 16.35 -8.18 -14.56
N TYR A 159 15.30 -8.89 -14.19
CA TYR A 159 14.50 -8.54 -13.02
C TYR A 159 15.33 -8.71 -11.74
N VAL A 160 15.44 -7.64 -10.97
CA VAL A 160 16.03 -7.64 -9.63
C VAL A 160 14.91 -7.38 -8.63
N PRO A 161 14.65 -8.32 -7.69
CA PRO A 161 13.67 -8.09 -6.65
C PRO A 161 14.07 -6.90 -5.77
N ASP A 162 13.10 -6.01 -5.51
CA ASP A 162 13.26 -4.98 -4.48
C ASP A 162 12.88 -5.58 -3.12
N ILE A 163 13.89 -5.77 -2.26
CA ILE A 163 13.72 -6.37 -0.93
C ILE A 163 13.71 -5.35 0.20
N ASP A 164 13.82 -4.06 -0.09
CA ASP A 164 13.91 -3.02 0.94
C ASP A 164 12.66 -2.91 1.80
N PHE A 165 11.53 -3.45 1.31
CA PHE A 165 10.25 -3.47 2.03
C PHE A 165 10.00 -4.74 2.84
N VAL A 166 10.92 -5.71 2.80
CA VAL A 166 10.79 -6.95 3.59
C VAL A 166 11.34 -6.72 4.99
N LEU A 167 10.46 -6.28 5.88
CA LEU A 167 10.77 -5.92 7.27
C LEU A 167 10.67 -7.14 8.19
N ASP A 168 11.49 -8.15 8.00
CA ASP A 168 11.51 -9.30 8.91
C ASP A 168 12.79 -9.32 9.76
N GLU A 169 12.63 -8.87 11.02
CA GLU A 169 13.69 -8.83 12.04
C GLU A 169 13.82 -10.19 12.75
N GLY A 170 13.75 -11.32 12.10
CA GLY A 170 13.75 -12.55 12.88
C GLY A 170 14.11 -13.84 12.18
N ILE A 171 14.45 -13.79 10.92
CA ILE A 171 14.80 -15.02 10.21
C ILE A 171 16.32 -15.09 10.07
N GLU A 172 16.97 -15.68 11.09
CA GLU A 172 18.42 -15.97 11.08
C GLU A 172 18.79 -17.24 10.30
N GLU A 173 17.82 -17.95 9.67
CA GLU A 173 18.12 -19.17 8.89
C GLU A 173 17.87 -18.93 7.39
N LEU A 174 18.97 -19.01 6.64
CA LEU A 174 19.11 -18.63 5.23
C LEU A 174 18.21 -19.41 4.25
N ASP A 175 17.78 -20.62 4.58
CA ASP A 175 17.02 -21.49 3.66
C ASP A 175 15.50 -21.21 3.66
N GLU A 176 14.92 -20.77 4.79
CA GLU A 176 13.51 -20.36 4.84
C GLU A 176 13.28 -18.97 4.25
N GLN A 177 14.29 -18.11 4.21
CA GLN A 177 14.21 -16.77 3.64
C GLN A 177 13.97 -16.76 2.13
N GLU A 178 14.50 -17.73 1.38
CA GLU A 178 14.25 -17.82 -0.06
C GLU A 178 12.81 -18.23 -0.37
N GLU A 179 12.21 -19.13 0.43
CA GLU A 179 10.81 -19.51 0.27
C GLU A 179 9.84 -18.37 0.66
N LEU A 180 10.13 -17.65 1.76
CA LEU A 180 9.33 -16.49 2.20
C LEU A 180 9.45 -15.30 1.24
N ARG A 181 10.65 -15.03 0.75
CA ARG A 181 10.89 -14.03 -0.31
C ARG A 181 10.08 -14.37 -1.57
N SER A 182 10.05 -15.61 -2.00
CA SER A 182 9.22 -16.05 -3.12
C SER A 182 7.73 -15.83 -2.88
N CYS A 183 7.24 -16.01 -1.66
CA CYS A 183 5.82 -15.77 -1.31
C CYS A 183 5.43 -14.29 -1.32
N VAL A 184 6.33 -13.39 -0.91
CA VAL A 184 6.07 -11.94 -0.87
C VAL A 184 6.06 -11.29 -2.26
N TYR A 185 6.83 -11.86 -3.21
CA TYR A 185 6.94 -11.32 -4.58
C TYR A 185 5.82 -11.76 -5.54
N ILE A 186 5.01 -12.74 -5.15
CA ILE A 186 4.01 -13.33 -6.05
C ILE A 186 2.60 -12.73 -5.83
N MET A 187 2.43 -11.89 -4.85
CA MET A 187 1.19 -11.17 -4.56
C MET A 187 1.33 -9.66 -4.62
#